data_19771bc4c0cb8e000ba496f5792a6fb1
#
_entry.id   19771bc4c0cb8e000ba496f5792a6fb1
#
_cell.length_a   1.000
_cell.length_b   1.000
_cell.length_c   1.000
_cell.angle_alpha   90.00
_cell.angle_beta   90.00
_cell.angle_gamma   90.00
#
_symmetry.space_group_name_H-M   'P 1'
#
loop_
_entity.id
_entity.type
_entity.pdbx_description
1 polymer ?
#
loop_
_entity_poly.entity_id
_entity_poly.type
_entity_poly.pdbx_seq_one_letter_code
_entity_poly.pdbx_strand_id
1 'polypeptide(L)'
;DEEVASKNNSIATAKFLRAYNSLELLLFFSDIEKEDSYGIPYVKEPVVLETPGRNTVGECFDYMIQDLTPDDPVYVSQTAVDALLARIYLYKKDYGKAYQYADAVLQQKSFATMGEYTDIWSDKSNADIIWKLKRAVGEETIGTIFWGADNSSSFEAAPELINSYLADDIRLNLFIADGVDRDGVAVKKVNKYKGTEANVGLADGKMLRSSEMQLIKAEAIAYTDLDKANVLLNDLRRERISGWVDQNYGTLDEFMEELLLERRRELCYEGHRFFDMRRFGKSLYKPVIKKTLEAGNFRWLMPIPLGELQGNSVIAKQQNPGY
;
A
#
# COMPACT_ATOMS: atom_id res chain seq x y z
N ASP A 1 -29.06 8.53 -22.63
CA ASP A 1 -28.85 7.64 -21.49
C ASP A 1 -27.45 7.03 -21.43
N GLU A 2 -26.89 6.52 -22.52
CA GLU A 2 -25.56 5.91 -22.58
C GLU A 2 -24.43 6.96 -22.39
N GLU A 3 -24.60 8.13 -22.96
CA GLU A 3 -23.68 9.26 -22.81
C GLU A 3 -23.63 9.80 -21.37
N VAL A 4 -24.78 9.89 -20.71
CA VAL A 4 -24.88 10.28 -19.29
C VAL A 4 -24.22 9.25 -18.39
N ALA A 5 -24.44 7.97 -18.62
CA ALA A 5 -23.80 6.89 -17.90
C ALA A 5 -22.26 6.93 -18.07
N SER A 6 -21.78 7.12 -19.30
CA SER A 6 -20.35 7.25 -19.62
C SER A 6 -19.72 8.45 -18.89
N LYS A 7 -20.40 9.60 -18.88
CA LYS A 7 -19.94 10.80 -18.17
C LYS A 7 -19.85 10.57 -16.66
N ASN A 8 -20.90 10.01 -16.05
CA ASN A 8 -20.93 9.74 -14.61
C ASN A 8 -19.81 8.79 -14.20
N ASN A 9 -19.56 7.78 -15.01
CA ASN A 9 -18.46 6.83 -14.82
C ASN A 9 -17.08 7.51 -14.85
N SER A 10 -16.86 8.41 -15.79
CA SER A 10 -15.60 9.15 -15.91
C SER A 10 -15.38 10.05 -14.69
N ILE A 11 -16.43 10.74 -14.23
CA ILE A 11 -16.37 11.59 -13.03
C ILE A 11 -16.00 10.79 -11.80
N ALA A 12 -16.60 9.66 -11.60
CA ALA A 12 -16.36 8.90 -10.40
C ALA A 12 -15.04 8.13 -10.45
N THR A 13 -14.59 7.67 -11.62
CA THR A 13 -13.20 7.20 -11.78
C THR A 13 -12.21 8.31 -11.43
N ALA A 14 -12.45 9.54 -11.87
CA ALA A 14 -11.61 10.68 -11.53
C ALA A 14 -11.62 10.97 -10.01
N LYS A 15 -12.77 10.89 -9.35
CA LYS A 15 -12.89 11.04 -7.89
C LYS A 15 -12.15 9.93 -7.15
N PHE A 16 -12.29 8.68 -7.56
CA PHE A 16 -11.54 7.57 -6.97
C PHE A 16 -10.03 7.77 -7.11
N LEU A 17 -9.55 8.13 -8.29
CA LEU A 17 -8.13 8.38 -8.53
C LEU A 17 -7.64 9.60 -7.73
N ARG A 18 -8.47 10.64 -7.59
CA ARG A 18 -8.14 11.77 -6.73
C ARG A 18 -8.00 11.35 -5.28
N ALA A 19 -8.95 10.62 -4.73
CA ALA A 19 -8.89 10.12 -3.36
C ALA A 19 -7.66 9.21 -3.15
N TYR A 20 -7.41 8.28 -4.08
CA TYR A 20 -6.25 7.38 -4.01
C TYR A 20 -4.92 8.15 -3.99
N ASN A 21 -4.70 9.04 -4.97
CA ASN A 21 -3.47 9.82 -5.06
C ASN A 21 -3.32 10.81 -3.90
N SER A 22 -4.44 11.39 -3.42
CA SER A 22 -4.43 12.29 -2.27
C SER A 22 -4.05 11.55 -0.99
N LEU A 23 -4.47 10.31 -0.80
CA LEU A 23 -4.03 9.49 0.32
C LEU A 23 -2.51 9.28 0.28
N GLU A 24 -1.95 8.89 -0.87
CA GLU A 24 -0.50 8.71 -1.02
C GLU A 24 0.25 10.01 -0.69
N LEU A 25 -0.17 11.15 -1.25
CA LEU A 25 0.44 12.44 -0.94
C LEU A 25 0.31 12.81 0.55
N LEU A 26 -0.85 12.58 1.15
CA LEU A 26 -1.08 12.84 2.57
C LEU A 26 -0.13 12.02 3.45
N LEU A 27 0.06 10.74 3.12
CA LEU A 27 0.96 9.85 3.84
C LEU A 27 2.44 10.28 3.74
N PHE A 28 2.89 10.81 2.61
CA PHE A 28 4.27 11.28 2.45
C PHE A 28 4.53 12.63 3.10
N PHE A 29 3.59 13.56 3.00
CA PHE A 29 3.85 14.98 3.31
C PHE A 29 3.20 15.47 4.59
N SER A 30 2.42 14.64 5.33
CA SER A 30 1.61 15.11 6.44
C SER A 30 1.76 14.25 7.69
N ASP A 31 1.65 14.88 8.85
CA ASP A 31 1.57 14.20 10.13
C ASP A 31 0.12 13.74 10.38
N ILE A 32 -0.22 12.57 9.83
CA ILE A 32 -1.57 12.02 9.88
C ILE A 32 -2.05 11.66 11.30
N GLU A 33 -1.17 11.71 12.29
CA GLU A 33 -1.52 11.49 13.70
C GLU A 33 -2.22 12.71 14.32
N LYS A 34 -2.21 13.86 13.63
CA LYS A 34 -2.74 15.15 14.10
C LYS A 34 -3.71 15.72 13.08
N GLU A 35 -5.02 15.61 13.34
CA GLU A 35 -6.07 16.06 12.43
C GLU A 35 -5.97 17.56 12.07
N ASP A 36 -5.50 18.40 13.01
CA ASP A 36 -5.35 19.85 12.81
C ASP A 36 -4.05 20.25 12.10
N SER A 37 -3.12 19.30 11.87
CA SER A 37 -1.86 19.59 11.17
C SER A 37 -2.07 19.82 9.68
N TYR A 38 -1.08 20.41 9.02
CA TYR A 38 -1.11 20.58 7.58
C TYR A 38 -1.16 19.23 6.84
N GLY A 39 -2.26 19.05 6.09
CA GLY A 39 -2.46 17.97 5.13
C GLY A 39 -1.83 18.29 3.77
N ILE A 40 -2.63 18.24 2.72
CA ILE A 40 -2.27 18.57 1.33
C ILE A 40 -3.29 19.59 0.77
N PRO A 41 -2.97 20.30 -0.32
CA PRO A 41 -4.00 20.99 -1.09
C PRO A 41 -4.95 19.98 -1.73
N TYR A 42 -6.22 19.97 -1.31
CA TYR A 42 -7.22 19.08 -1.90
C TYR A 42 -8.04 19.84 -2.94
N VAL A 43 -7.60 19.79 -4.20
CA VAL A 43 -8.21 20.55 -5.29
C VAL A 43 -9.38 19.77 -5.88
N LYS A 44 -10.60 20.28 -5.72
CA LYS A 44 -11.85 19.65 -6.21
C LYS A 44 -12.21 20.05 -7.64
N GLU A 45 -11.83 21.26 -8.03
CA GLU A 45 -12.13 21.82 -9.33
C GLU A 45 -10.86 22.41 -9.97
N PRO A 46 -10.76 22.43 -11.31
CA PRO A 46 -9.61 23.01 -11.97
C PRO A 46 -9.62 24.54 -11.73
N VAL A 47 -8.63 25.02 -11.00
CA VAL A 47 -8.43 26.45 -10.73
C VAL A 47 -7.15 26.90 -11.42
N VAL A 48 -7.32 27.67 -12.49
CA VAL A 48 -6.20 28.25 -13.22
C VAL A 48 -5.80 29.56 -12.53
N LEU A 49 -4.53 29.70 -12.17
CA LEU A 49 -3.96 30.88 -11.49
C LEU A 49 -4.20 30.98 -9.97
N GLU A 50 -4.89 30.05 -9.34
CA GLU A 50 -4.98 30.02 -7.88
C GLU A 50 -3.76 29.32 -7.24
N THR A 51 -3.41 29.78 -6.05
CA THR A 51 -2.35 29.21 -5.23
C THR A 51 -2.96 28.63 -3.95
N PRO A 52 -3.59 27.43 -4.03
CA PRO A 52 -4.25 26.83 -2.88
C PRO A 52 -3.22 26.51 -1.78
N GLY A 53 -3.62 26.76 -0.52
CA GLY A 53 -2.86 26.32 0.64
C GLY A 53 -3.14 24.86 0.96
N ARG A 54 -2.43 24.33 1.96
CA ARG A 54 -2.67 22.99 2.48
C ARG A 54 -3.93 23.00 3.35
N ASN A 55 -4.84 22.07 3.11
CA ASN A 55 -5.94 21.74 4.01
C ASN A 55 -5.39 21.08 5.29
N THR A 56 -6.22 20.93 6.31
CA THR A 56 -5.86 20.10 7.45
C THR A 56 -5.90 18.61 7.09
N VAL A 57 -5.24 17.78 7.88
CA VAL A 57 -5.28 16.32 7.71
C VAL A 57 -6.71 15.80 7.82
N GLY A 58 -7.48 16.29 8.80
CA GLY A 58 -8.90 15.93 8.99
C GLY A 58 -9.73 16.26 7.76
N GLU A 59 -9.64 17.52 7.24
CA GLU A 59 -10.33 17.91 6.01
C GLU A 59 -9.95 17.04 4.80
N CYS A 60 -8.67 16.68 4.67
CA CYS A 60 -8.23 15.82 3.58
C CYS A 60 -8.90 14.43 3.66
N PHE A 61 -8.96 13.83 4.85
CA PHE A 61 -9.67 12.57 5.02
C PHE A 61 -11.15 12.69 4.70
N ASP A 62 -11.82 13.74 5.16
CA ASP A 62 -13.24 13.94 4.91
C ASP A 62 -13.55 14.15 3.41
N TYR A 63 -12.69 14.87 2.69
CA TYR A 63 -12.83 15.07 1.25
C TYR A 63 -12.60 13.76 0.45
N MET A 64 -11.62 12.95 0.86
CA MET A 64 -11.41 11.63 0.23
C MET A 64 -12.62 10.72 0.44
N ILE A 65 -13.17 10.69 1.66
CA ILE A 65 -14.37 9.90 1.96
C ILE A 65 -15.56 10.40 1.13
N GLN A 66 -15.75 11.72 1.04
CA GLN A 66 -16.81 12.33 0.22
C GLN A 66 -16.68 11.96 -1.27
N ASP A 67 -15.47 11.93 -1.81
CA ASP A 67 -15.23 11.51 -3.20
C ASP A 67 -15.57 10.03 -3.45
N LEU A 68 -15.42 9.18 -2.42
CA LEU A 68 -15.64 7.74 -2.48
C LEU A 68 -17.07 7.32 -2.11
N THR A 69 -17.91 8.26 -1.65
CA THR A 69 -19.32 8.01 -1.28
C THR A 69 -20.25 8.85 -2.16
N PRO A 70 -20.24 8.70 -3.50
CA PRO A 70 -21.12 9.43 -4.38
C PRO A 70 -22.56 8.90 -4.32
N ASP A 71 -23.53 9.74 -4.63
CA ASP A 71 -24.95 9.38 -4.70
C ASP A 71 -25.29 8.44 -5.86
N ASP A 72 -24.40 8.29 -6.84
CA ASP A 72 -24.58 7.44 -8.03
C ASP A 72 -23.51 6.35 -8.17
N PRO A 73 -23.88 5.09 -8.55
CA PRO A 73 -22.94 3.97 -8.74
C PRO A 73 -22.10 4.11 -10.01
N VAL A 74 -20.89 3.56 -9.99
CA VAL A 74 -19.81 3.88 -10.93
C VAL A 74 -19.00 2.67 -11.41
N TYR A 75 -18.24 2.83 -12.53
CA TYR A 75 -17.35 1.84 -13.16
C TYR A 75 -16.12 1.43 -12.34
N VAL A 76 -15.65 2.22 -11.42
CA VAL A 76 -14.78 1.69 -10.36
C VAL A 76 -15.65 0.76 -9.54
N SER A 77 -15.31 -0.50 -9.45
CA SER A 77 -16.13 -1.47 -8.74
C SER A 77 -16.36 -1.01 -7.29
N GLN A 78 -17.55 -1.23 -6.75
CA GLN A 78 -17.84 -0.93 -5.33
C GLN A 78 -16.79 -1.58 -4.43
N THR A 79 -16.34 -2.78 -4.78
CA THR A 79 -15.26 -3.48 -4.07
C THR A 79 -13.95 -2.68 -4.01
N ALA A 80 -13.59 -1.95 -5.08
CA ALA A 80 -12.39 -1.11 -5.08
C ALA A 80 -12.58 0.16 -4.23
N VAL A 81 -13.77 0.74 -4.26
CA VAL A 81 -14.14 1.86 -3.38
C VAL A 81 -14.07 1.44 -1.91
N ASP A 82 -14.70 0.32 -1.56
CA ASP A 82 -14.69 -0.20 -0.19
C ASP A 82 -13.28 -0.55 0.28
N ALA A 83 -12.44 -1.10 -0.59
CA ALA A 83 -11.03 -1.39 -0.28
C ALA A 83 -10.23 -0.11 0.02
N LEU A 84 -10.44 0.95 -0.76
CA LEU A 84 -9.79 2.23 -0.49
C LEU A 84 -10.32 2.88 0.79
N LEU A 85 -11.62 2.80 1.05
CA LEU A 85 -12.22 3.26 2.32
C LEU A 85 -11.67 2.48 3.52
N ALA A 86 -11.51 1.16 3.42
CA ALA A 86 -10.90 0.36 4.47
C ALA A 86 -9.48 0.86 4.80
N ARG A 87 -8.66 1.14 3.78
CA ARG A 87 -7.31 1.68 3.94
C ARG A 87 -7.34 3.10 4.55
N ILE A 88 -8.22 3.99 4.09
CA ILE A 88 -8.38 5.35 4.64
C ILE A 88 -8.75 5.30 6.12
N TYR A 89 -9.76 4.50 6.48
CA TYR A 89 -10.20 4.39 7.87
C TYR A 89 -9.16 3.71 8.77
N LEU A 90 -8.32 2.81 8.25
CA LEU A 90 -7.17 2.28 8.98
C LEU A 90 -6.21 3.42 9.37
N TYR A 91 -5.82 4.28 8.41
CA TYR A 91 -4.94 5.41 8.68
C TYR A 91 -5.59 6.48 9.55
N LYS A 92 -6.91 6.66 9.44
CA LYS A 92 -7.71 7.53 10.33
C LYS A 92 -7.90 6.94 11.73
N LYS A 93 -7.50 5.68 11.96
CA LYS A 93 -7.69 4.92 13.20
C LYS A 93 -9.17 4.71 13.59
N ASP A 94 -10.09 4.86 12.63
CA ASP A 94 -11.47 4.42 12.79
C ASP A 94 -11.56 2.91 12.51
N TYR A 95 -11.13 2.13 13.50
CA TYR A 95 -11.01 0.67 13.35
C TYR A 95 -12.37 -0.01 13.11
N GLY A 96 -13.46 0.57 13.64
CA GLY A 96 -14.81 0.05 13.38
C GLY A 96 -15.17 0.09 11.91
N LYS A 97 -14.96 1.22 11.24
CA LYS A 97 -15.20 1.37 9.80
C LYS A 97 -14.16 0.64 8.96
N ALA A 98 -12.88 0.65 9.36
CA ALA A 98 -11.84 -0.12 8.68
C ALA A 98 -12.21 -1.61 8.61
N TYR A 99 -12.66 -2.18 9.73
CA TYR A 99 -13.16 -3.56 9.78
C TYR A 99 -14.37 -3.76 8.87
N GLN A 100 -15.37 -2.89 8.95
CA GLN A 100 -16.63 -3.01 8.18
C GLN A 100 -16.36 -3.03 6.66
N TYR A 101 -15.55 -2.09 6.16
CA TYR A 101 -15.26 -2.01 4.73
C TYR A 101 -14.34 -3.15 4.27
N ALA A 102 -13.34 -3.54 5.06
CA ALA A 102 -12.50 -4.70 4.73
C ALA A 102 -13.30 -6.01 4.69
N ASP A 103 -14.25 -6.19 5.63
CA ASP A 103 -15.15 -7.34 5.66
C ASP A 103 -16.06 -7.37 4.42
N ALA A 104 -16.67 -6.23 4.06
CA ALA A 104 -17.50 -6.11 2.87
C ALA A 104 -16.75 -6.49 1.58
N VAL A 105 -15.49 -6.08 1.47
CA VAL A 105 -14.62 -6.50 0.34
C VAL A 105 -14.41 -8.01 0.35
N LEU A 106 -14.05 -8.59 1.49
CA LEU A 106 -13.73 -10.02 1.57
C LEU A 106 -14.94 -10.93 1.34
N GLN A 107 -16.16 -10.44 1.60
CA GLN A 107 -17.40 -11.14 1.24
C GLN A 107 -17.63 -11.18 -0.28
N GLN A 108 -17.13 -10.22 -1.03
CA GLN A 108 -17.24 -10.15 -2.50
C GLN A 108 -16.05 -10.81 -3.19
N LYS A 109 -14.87 -10.68 -2.62
CA LYS A 109 -13.61 -11.15 -3.18
C LYS A 109 -12.66 -11.60 -2.09
N SER A 110 -12.56 -12.90 -1.89
CA SER A 110 -11.60 -13.51 -0.96
C SER A 110 -10.16 -13.27 -1.42
N PHE A 111 -9.21 -13.39 -0.51
CA PHE A 111 -7.79 -13.45 -0.88
C PHE A 111 -7.46 -14.81 -1.53
N ALA A 112 -6.40 -14.84 -2.33
CA ALA A 112 -5.99 -16.01 -3.07
C ALA A 112 -5.57 -17.16 -2.15
N THR A 113 -5.97 -18.35 -2.53
CA THR A 113 -5.47 -19.60 -1.97
C THR A 113 -3.99 -19.81 -2.33
N MET A 114 -3.30 -20.73 -1.63
CA MET A 114 -1.91 -21.08 -1.91
C MET A 114 -1.72 -21.52 -3.37
N GLY A 115 -2.66 -22.25 -3.93
CA GLY A 115 -2.59 -22.73 -5.32
C GLY A 115 -2.73 -21.63 -6.37
N GLU A 116 -3.46 -20.56 -6.06
CA GLU A 116 -3.71 -19.43 -6.98
C GLU A 116 -2.65 -18.33 -6.88
N TYR A 117 -1.93 -18.26 -5.75
CA TYR A 117 -1.12 -17.10 -5.39
C TYR A 117 0.03 -16.82 -6.36
N THR A 118 0.68 -17.86 -6.88
CA THR A 118 1.79 -17.73 -7.83
C THR A 118 1.35 -17.06 -9.14
N ASP A 119 0.16 -17.40 -9.63
CA ASP A 119 -0.35 -16.90 -10.91
C ASP A 119 -0.73 -15.41 -10.89
N ILE A 120 -0.95 -14.84 -9.70
CA ILE A 120 -1.17 -13.40 -9.52
C ILE A 120 0.06 -12.61 -9.98
N TRP A 121 1.26 -13.06 -9.62
CA TRP A 121 2.51 -12.32 -9.86
C TRP A 121 3.06 -12.48 -11.26
N SER A 122 2.53 -13.43 -12.01
CA SER A 122 2.77 -13.59 -13.45
C SER A 122 1.64 -13.04 -14.33
N ASP A 123 0.69 -12.29 -13.74
CA ASP A 123 -0.50 -11.70 -14.39
C ASP A 123 -1.42 -12.71 -15.09
N LYS A 124 -1.36 -14.00 -14.71
CA LYS A 124 -2.24 -15.06 -15.21
C LYS A 124 -3.57 -15.16 -14.46
N SER A 125 -3.61 -14.67 -13.20
CA SER A 125 -4.79 -14.69 -12.35
C SER A 125 -5.05 -13.32 -11.72
N ASN A 126 -6.33 -13.04 -11.45
CA ASN A 126 -6.77 -11.90 -10.65
C ASN A 126 -7.35 -12.33 -9.29
N ALA A 127 -7.01 -13.52 -8.79
CA ALA A 127 -7.64 -14.10 -7.60
C ALA A 127 -7.59 -13.20 -6.36
N ASP A 128 -6.53 -12.46 -6.14
CA ASP A 128 -6.34 -11.55 -5.00
C ASP A 128 -6.52 -10.07 -5.37
N ILE A 129 -6.72 -9.78 -6.67
CA ILE A 129 -6.58 -8.43 -7.20
C ILE A 129 -7.94 -7.73 -7.21
N ILE A 130 -8.08 -6.67 -6.43
CA ILE A 130 -9.25 -5.80 -6.40
C ILE A 130 -9.14 -4.73 -7.47
N TRP A 131 -7.98 -4.07 -7.52
CA TRP A 131 -7.71 -3.04 -8.52
C TRP A 131 -6.22 -3.05 -8.91
N LYS A 132 -5.96 -2.93 -10.22
CA LYS A 132 -4.59 -2.89 -10.77
C LYS A 132 -4.48 -1.89 -11.92
N LEU A 133 -3.28 -1.38 -12.13
CA LEU A 133 -2.89 -0.66 -13.34
C LEU A 133 -2.30 -1.66 -14.32
N LYS A 134 -3.09 -1.99 -15.36
CA LYS A 134 -2.62 -2.87 -16.43
C LYS A 134 -1.49 -2.20 -17.20
N ARG A 135 -0.47 -2.97 -17.57
CA ARG A 135 0.68 -2.50 -18.32
C ARG A 135 0.82 -3.25 -19.64
N ALA A 136 1.30 -2.52 -20.66
CA ALA A 136 1.60 -3.06 -21.98
C ALA A 136 3.09 -2.98 -22.29
N VAL A 137 3.52 -3.75 -23.29
CA VAL A 137 4.90 -3.70 -23.78
C VAL A 137 5.23 -2.29 -24.27
N GLY A 138 6.35 -1.74 -23.82
CA GLY A 138 6.79 -0.38 -24.14
C GLY A 138 6.39 0.68 -23.11
N GLU A 139 5.58 0.33 -22.10
CA GLU A 139 5.29 1.21 -20.98
C GLU A 139 6.29 1.00 -19.83
N GLU A 140 6.52 2.07 -19.06
CA GLU A 140 7.26 1.95 -17.79
C GLU A 140 6.46 1.15 -16.78
N THR A 141 7.12 0.20 -16.12
CA THR A 141 6.50 -0.66 -15.10
C THR A 141 7.32 -0.66 -13.83
N ILE A 142 6.70 -1.03 -12.71
CA ILE A 142 7.42 -1.22 -11.45
C ILE A 142 8.51 -2.30 -11.57
N GLY A 143 8.32 -3.29 -12.43
CA GLY A 143 9.28 -4.37 -12.65
C GLY A 143 10.60 -3.88 -13.22
N THR A 144 10.60 -2.83 -14.07
CA THR A 144 11.82 -2.28 -14.66
C THR A 144 12.72 -1.58 -13.64
N ILE A 145 12.19 -1.22 -12.47
CA ILE A 145 12.99 -0.72 -11.34
C ILE A 145 13.86 -1.84 -10.76
N PHE A 146 13.34 -3.06 -10.72
CA PHE A 146 14.02 -4.22 -10.12
C PHE A 146 14.80 -5.05 -11.14
N TRP A 147 14.42 -5.01 -12.43
CA TRP A 147 14.98 -5.84 -13.49
C TRP A 147 15.46 -5.00 -14.65
N GLY A 148 16.78 -4.90 -14.84
CA GLY A 148 17.36 -4.31 -16.03
C GLY A 148 17.13 -5.18 -17.27
N ALA A 149 17.26 -4.58 -18.47
CA ALA A 149 17.12 -5.30 -19.74
C ALA A 149 18.14 -6.44 -19.92
N ASP A 150 19.25 -6.37 -19.22
CA ASP A 150 20.32 -7.37 -19.17
C ASP A 150 20.13 -8.43 -18.07
N ASN A 151 18.94 -8.46 -17.45
CA ASN A 151 18.63 -9.29 -16.28
C ASN A 151 19.42 -8.95 -15.01
N SER A 152 20.19 -7.87 -14.98
CA SER A 152 20.81 -7.39 -13.74
C SER A 152 19.77 -6.78 -12.80
N SER A 153 20.11 -6.61 -11.52
CA SER A 153 19.28 -5.94 -10.53
C SER A 153 19.93 -4.65 -10.03
N SER A 154 19.13 -3.59 -9.91
CA SER A 154 19.56 -2.35 -9.27
C SER A 154 19.27 -2.34 -7.77
N PHE A 155 18.48 -3.30 -7.27
CA PHE A 155 18.05 -3.38 -5.89
C PHE A 155 18.17 -4.81 -5.39
N GLU A 156 18.75 -4.97 -4.22
CA GLU A 156 18.85 -6.23 -3.51
C GLU A 156 17.72 -6.34 -2.48
N ALA A 157 17.21 -7.56 -2.28
CA ALA A 157 16.26 -7.83 -1.22
C ALA A 157 16.94 -7.74 0.14
N ALA A 158 16.34 -7.00 1.08
CA ALA A 158 16.90 -6.83 2.40
C ALA A 158 17.02 -8.15 3.16
N PRO A 159 18.18 -8.46 3.77
CA PRO A 159 18.39 -9.71 4.52
C PRO A 159 17.33 -9.94 5.62
N GLU A 160 16.89 -8.88 6.28
CA GLU A 160 15.86 -8.98 7.33
C GLU A 160 14.49 -9.37 6.78
N LEU A 161 14.18 -9.05 5.52
CA LEU A 161 12.96 -9.54 4.86
C LEU A 161 13.11 -11.03 4.53
N ILE A 162 14.24 -11.42 3.94
CA ILE A 162 14.52 -12.81 3.56
C ILE A 162 14.44 -13.71 4.79
N ASN A 163 15.14 -13.33 5.86
CA ASN A 163 15.18 -14.07 7.12
C ASN A 163 13.84 -14.08 7.88
N SER A 164 12.88 -13.26 7.50
CA SER A 164 11.56 -13.27 8.10
C SER A 164 10.66 -14.37 7.58
N TYR A 165 10.91 -14.90 6.38
CA TYR A 165 10.14 -16.00 5.81
C TYR A 165 10.55 -17.33 6.45
N LEU A 166 9.57 -18.23 6.64
CA LEU A 166 9.83 -19.62 6.98
C LEU A 166 10.23 -20.39 5.72
N ALA A 167 10.88 -21.54 5.90
CA ALA A 167 11.34 -22.37 4.78
C ALA A 167 10.18 -22.84 3.86
N ASP A 168 9.02 -23.10 4.45
CA ASP A 168 7.82 -23.57 3.74
C ASP A 168 6.88 -22.42 3.31
N ASP A 169 7.33 -21.15 3.43
CA ASP A 169 6.58 -19.99 2.97
C ASP A 169 6.75 -19.82 1.45
N ILE A 170 5.65 -19.97 0.71
CA ILE A 170 5.66 -19.90 -0.75
C ILE A 170 6.16 -18.55 -1.28
N ARG A 171 6.03 -17.47 -0.49
CA ARG A 171 6.46 -16.12 -0.86
C ARG A 171 7.98 -15.98 -0.93
N LEU A 172 8.74 -16.78 -0.18
CA LEU A 172 10.21 -16.69 -0.18
C LEU A 172 10.76 -16.88 -1.60
N ASN A 173 10.46 -17.98 -2.24
CA ASN A 173 10.97 -18.27 -3.59
C ASN A 173 10.21 -17.53 -4.69
N LEU A 174 8.99 -17.08 -4.42
CA LEU A 174 8.19 -16.30 -5.36
C LEU A 174 8.66 -14.84 -5.45
N PHE A 175 9.04 -14.25 -4.32
CA PHE A 175 9.41 -12.83 -4.24
C PHE A 175 10.92 -12.57 -4.28
N ILE A 176 11.73 -13.59 -4.02
CA ILE A 176 13.18 -13.50 -3.92
C ILE A 176 13.81 -14.55 -4.83
N ALA A 177 14.77 -14.14 -5.64
CA ALA A 177 15.54 -15.02 -6.52
C ALA A 177 17.03 -14.76 -6.42
N ASP A 178 17.85 -15.79 -6.70
CA ASP A 178 19.26 -15.60 -6.90
C ASP A 178 19.54 -14.88 -8.22
N GLY A 179 20.57 -14.05 -8.24
CA GLY A 179 20.96 -13.32 -9.44
C GLY A 179 22.25 -12.53 -9.23
N VAL A 180 22.51 -11.61 -10.14
CA VAL A 180 23.66 -10.72 -10.07
C VAL A 180 23.20 -9.27 -10.17
N ASP A 181 23.99 -8.35 -9.61
CA ASP A 181 23.87 -6.92 -9.83
C ASP A 181 24.51 -6.50 -11.16
N ARG A 182 24.59 -5.19 -11.40
CA ARG A 182 25.21 -4.63 -12.63
C ARG A 182 26.71 -4.88 -12.74
N ASP A 183 27.38 -5.15 -11.63
CA ASP A 183 28.82 -5.42 -11.57
C ASP A 183 29.12 -6.93 -11.59
N GLY A 184 28.08 -7.78 -11.74
CA GLY A 184 28.19 -9.23 -11.77
C GLY A 184 28.33 -9.88 -10.38
N VAL A 185 28.12 -9.13 -9.32
CA VAL A 185 28.18 -9.66 -7.94
C VAL A 185 26.89 -10.39 -7.61
N ALA A 186 27.00 -11.55 -6.97
CA ALA A 186 25.86 -12.36 -6.55
C ALA A 186 25.01 -11.63 -5.52
N VAL A 187 23.70 -11.49 -5.79
CA VAL A 187 22.72 -10.80 -4.94
C VAL A 187 21.41 -11.56 -4.87
N LYS A 188 20.60 -11.28 -3.85
CA LYS A 188 19.21 -11.72 -3.76
C LYS A 188 18.31 -10.69 -4.43
N LYS A 189 17.80 -11.01 -5.61
CA LYS A 189 16.97 -10.12 -6.43
C LYS A 189 15.53 -10.10 -5.96
N VAL A 190 14.88 -8.95 -6.14
CA VAL A 190 13.42 -8.82 -5.98
C VAL A 190 12.73 -9.47 -7.17
N ASN A 191 12.04 -10.58 -6.96
CA ASN A 191 11.40 -11.37 -8.02
C ASN A 191 9.89 -11.09 -8.18
N LYS A 192 9.29 -10.42 -7.22
CA LYS A 192 7.84 -10.17 -7.15
C LYS A 192 7.23 -9.54 -8.41
N TYR A 193 7.99 -8.70 -9.10
CA TYR A 193 7.56 -7.99 -10.32
C TYR A 193 8.39 -8.37 -11.55
N LYS A 194 8.91 -9.61 -11.58
CA LYS A 194 9.69 -10.10 -12.73
C LYS A 194 8.89 -10.08 -14.03
N GLY A 195 7.57 -10.29 -13.97
CA GLY A 195 6.76 -10.54 -15.15
C GLY A 195 6.98 -11.95 -15.70
N THR A 196 7.00 -12.09 -17.01
CA THR A 196 7.22 -13.38 -17.69
C THR A 196 8.64 -13.47 -18.27
N GLU A 197 9.10 -14.67 -18.62
CA GLU A 197 10.40 -14.85 -19.28
C GLU A 197 10.48 -14.15 -20.65
N ALA A 198 9.34 -14.03 -21.35
CA ALA A 198 9.28 -13.31 -22.63
C ALA A 198 9.31 -11.78 -22.47
N ASN A 199 8.85 -11.27 -21.33
CA ASN A 199 8.75 -9.85 -21.05
C ASN A 199 9.19 -9.58 -19.60
N VAL A 200 10.49 -9.64 -19.37
CA VAL A 200 11.08 -9.40 -18.05
C VAL A 200 10.86 -7.95 -17.62
N GLY A 201 10.39 -7.77 -16.40
CA GLY A 201 10.03 -6.46 -15.84
C GLY A 201 8.64 -5.98 -16.24
N LEU A 202 7.93 -6.63 -17.16
CA LEU A 202 6.56 -6.28 -17.49
C LEU A 202 5.60 -6.94 -16.49
N ALA A 203 5.11 -6.18 -15.55
CA ALA A 203 4.14 -6.60 -14.56
C ALA A 203 3.10 -5.51 -14.29
N ASP A 204 1.84 -5.92 -14.14
CA ASP A 204 0.76 -5.02 -13.74
C ASP A 204 1.00 -4.45 -12.34
N GLY A 205 0.69 -3.18 -12.12
CA GLY A 205 0.73 -2.56 -10.80
C GLY A 205 -0.48 -2.99 -9.97
N LYS A 206 -0.30 -3.90 -8.99
CA LYS A 206 -1.35 -4.36 -8.08
C LYS A 206 -1.54 -3.32 -6.96
N MET A 207 -2.59 -2.51 -7.04
CA MET A 207 -2.79 -1.34 -6.20
C MET A 207 -3.63 -1.63 -4.95
N LEU A 208 -4.64 -2.50 -5.07
CA LEU A 208 -5.51 -2.95 -3.99
C LEU A 208 -5.69 -4.47 -4.07
N ARG A 209 -5.46 -5.17 -2.97
CA ARG A 209 -5.54 -6.63 -2.88
C ARG A 209 -6.36 -7.11 -1.68
N SER A 210 -7.04 -8.25 -1.85
CA SER A 210 -7.85 -8.86 -0.78
C SER A 210 -6.99 -9.32 0.41
N SER A 211 -5.74 -9.72 0.20
CA SER A 211 -4.80 -10.03 1.29
C SER A 211 -4.52 -8.81 2.18
N GLU A 212 -4.43 -7.60 1.60
CA GLU A 212 -4.33 -6.37 2.40
C GLU A 212 -5.60 -6.17 3.24
N MET A 213 -6.78 -6.41 2.66
CA MET A 213 -8.06 -6.29 3.37
C MET A 213 -8.14 -7.28 4.54
N GLN A 214 -7.62 -8.50 4.38
CA GLN A 214 -7.54 -9.48 5.47
C GLN A 214 -6.66 -8.95 6.63
N LEU A 215 -5.52 -8.35 6.31
CA LEU A 215 -4.62 -7.76 7.30
C LEU A 215 -5.21 -6.51 7.97
N ILE A 216 -5.93 -5.65 7.22
CA ILE A 216 -6.68 -4.51 7.78
C ILE A 216 -7.77 -4.99 8.73
N LYS A 217 -8.53 -6.00 8.32
CA LYS A 217 -9.60 -6.59 9.12
C LYS A 217 -9.06 -7.19 10.43
N ALA A 218 -7.94 -7.93 10.35
CA ALA A 218 -7.29 -8.51 11.52
C ALA A 218 -6.78 -7.43 12.48
N GLU A 219 -6.12 -6.39 11.96
CA GLU A 219 -5.66 -5.26 12.76
C GLU A 219 -6.80 -4.54 13.47
N ALA A 220 -7.84 -4.20 12.71
CA ALA A 220 -8.95 -3.41 13.22
C ALA A 220 -9.73 -4.11 14.34
N ILE A 221 -9.94 -5.43 14.23
CA ILE A 221 -10.68 -6.18 15.24
C ILE A 221 -9.85 -6.49 16.49
N ALA A 222 -8.52 -6.49 16.39
CA ALA A 222 -7.64 -6.86 17.50
C ALA A 222 -7.81 -5.98 18.74
N TYR A 223 -8.24 -4.74 18.56
CA TYR A 223 -8.49 -3.79 19.66
C TYR A 223 -9.72 -4.14 20.50
N THR A 224 -10.62 -4.99 19.99
CA THR A 224 -11.87 -5.36 20.67
C THR A 224 -12.07 -6.87 20.82
N ASP A 225 -11.47 -7.67 19.95
CA ASP A 225 -11.59 -9.13 19.91
C ASP A 225 -10.29 -9.74 19.40
N LEU A 226 -9.34 -9.98 20.31
CA LEU A 226 -8.02 -10.50 19.99
C LEU A 226 -8.06 -11.95 19.48
N ASP A 227 -8.99 -12.76 19.98
CA ASP A 227 -9.13 -14.15 19.53
C ASP A 227 -9.55 -14.21 18.06
N LYS A 228 -10.52 -13.37 17.68
CA LYS A 228 -10.93 -13.26 16.28
C LYS A 228 -9.81 -12.71 15.38
N ALA A 229 -9.00 -11.77 15.88
CA ALA A 229 -7.84 -11.27 15.17
C ALA A 229 -6.80 -12.37 14.92
N ASN A 230 -6.51 -13.20 15.91
CA ASN A 230 -5.63 -14.37 15.79
C ASN A 230 -6.14 -15.33 14.69
N VAL A 231 -7.44 -15.62 14.66
CA VAL A 231 -8.03 -16.47 13.60
C VAL A 231 -7.80 -15.85 12.22
N LEU A 232 -8.10 -14.57 12.04
CA LEU A 232 -7.94 -13.89 10.74
C LEU A 232 -6.50 -13.87 10.24
N LEU A 233 -5.53 -13.71 11.13
CA LEU A 233 -4.11 -13.76 10.79
C LEU A 233 -3.66 -15.17 10.40
N ASN A 234 -4.13 -16.19 11.13
CA ASN A 234 -3.86 -17.59 10.83
C ASN A 234 -4.49 -18.02 9.50
N ASP A 235 -5.70 -17.55 9.17
CA ASP A 235 -6.34 -17.83 7.88
C ASP A 235 -5.46 -17.42 6.70
N LEU A 236 -4.86 -16.23 6.74
CA LEU A 236 -3.93 -15.79 5.70
C LEU A 236 -2.66 -16.64 5.68
N ARG A 237 -2.10 -16.96 6.85
CA ARG A 237 -0.86 -17.75 6.97
C ARG A 237 -1.01 -19.17 6.46
N ARG A 238 -2.17 -19.81 6.65
CA ARG A 238 -2.45 -21.15 6.07
C ARG A 238 -2.37 -21.14 4.55
N GLU A 239 -2.74 -20.04 3.93
CA GLU A 239 -2.65 -19.87 2.47
C GLU A 239 -1.29 -19.36 1.98
N ARG A 240 -0.30 -19.20 2.85
CA ARG A 240 1.03 -18.71 2.53
C ARG A 240 2.15 -19.67 2.96
N ILE A 241 1.91 -20.47 3.99
CA ILE A 241 2.92 -21.32 4.63
C ILE A 241 2.40 -22.75 4.67
N SER A 242 3.06 -23.62 3.92
CA SER A 242 2.68 -25.05 3.88
C SER A 242 2.84 -25.68 5.26
N GLY A 243 1.82 -26.41 5.72
CA GLY A 243 1.85 -27.05 7.03
C GLY A 243 1.77 -26.08 8.21
N TRP A 244 1.26 -24.85 8.00
CA TRP A 244 1.11 -23.86 9.06
C TRP A 244 0.33 -24.43 10.25
N VAL A 245 0.87 -24.24 11.45
CA VAL A 245 0.21 -24.53 12.71
C VAL A 245 -0.20 -23.22 13.34
N ASP A 246 -1.49 -23.06 13.64
CA ASP A 246 -2.07 -21.84 14.16
C ASP A 246 -1.35 -21.37 15.43
N GLN A 247 -1.05 -20.09 15.45
CA GLN A 247 -0.46 -19.39 16.57
C GLN A 247 -1.53 -18.54 17.28
N ASN A 248 -1.43 -18.44 18.57
CA ASN A 248 -2.32 -17.59 19.38
C ASN A 248 -1.48 -16.64 20.23
N TYR A 249 -1.62 -15.34 19.98
CA TYR A 249 -0.92 -14.29 20.68
C TYR A 249 -1.81 -13.81 21.83
N GLY A 250 -1.29 -13.85 23.05
CA GLY A 250 -2.07 -13.61 24.27
C GLY A 250 -2.28 -12.13 24.60
N THR A 251 -1.51 -11.25 23.99
CA THR A 251 -1.61 -9.79 24.19
C THR A 251 -1.74 -9.04 22.89
N LEU A 252 -2.35 -7.85 22.94
CA LEU A 252 -2.46 -6.97 21.76
C LEU A 252 -1.08 -6.60 21.21
N ASP A 253 -0.12 -6.33 22.07
CA ASP A 253 1.24 -5.95 21.65
C ASP A 253 1.94 -7.09 20.90
N GLU A 254 1.89 -8.31 21.39
CA GLU A 254 2.42 -9.50 20.70
C GLU A 254 1.75 -9.71 19.34
N PHE A 255 0.42 -9.59 19.30
CA PHE A 255 -0.33 -9.70 18.06
C PHE A 255 0.09 -8.63 17.04
N MET A 256 0.21 -7.37 17.46
CA MET A 256 0.56 -6.26 16.58
C MET A 256 2.00 -6.37 16.04
N GLU A 257 2.96 -6.89 16.81
CA GLU A 257 4.30 -7.17 16.31
C GLU A 257 4.26 -8.24 15.20
N GLU A 258 3.51 -9.30 15.41
CA GLU A 258 3.36 -10.39 14.44
C GLU A 258 2.56 -9.95 13.20
N LEU A 259 1.52 -9.15 13.38
CA LEU A 259 0.77 -8.54 12.28
C LEU A 259 1.68 -7.64 11.44
N LEU A 260 2.49 -6.78 12.08
CA LEU A 260 3.44 -5.89 11.38
C LEU A 260 4.49 -6.71 10.58
N LEU A 261 4.90 -7.85 11.13
CA LEU A 261 5.81 -8.78 10.45
C LEU A 261 5.11 -9.44 9.25
N GLU A 262 3.85 -9.87 9.42
CA GLU A 262 3.07 -10.46 8.33
C GLU A 262 2.76 -9.45 7.22
N ARG A 263 2.43 -8.20 7.57
CA ARG A 263 2.30 -7.10 6.60
C ARG A 263 3.60 -6.88 5.82
N ARG A 264 4.76 -6.97 6.48
CA ARG A 264 6.07 -6.88 5.80
C ARG A 264 6.26 -8.01 4.78
N ARG A 265 5.90 -9.26 5.14
CA ARG A 265 6.02 -10.43 4.26
C ARG A 265 5.07 -10.35 3.06
N GLU A 266 3.82 -10.04 3.32
CA GLU A 266 2.76 -10.04 2.30
C GLU A 266 2.84 -8.84 1.36
N LEU A 267 3.04 -7.63 1.93
CA LEU A 267 2.96 -6.36 1.22
C LEU A 267 4.35 -5.77 0.89
N CYS A 268 5.43 -6.60 0.92
CA CYS A 268 6.76 -6.12 0.55
C CYS A 268 6.75 -5.59 -0.89
N TYR A 269 7.46 -4.48 -1.10
CA TYR A 269 7.60 -3.77 -2.39
C TYR A 269 6.29 -3.16 -2.94
N GLU A 270 5.23 -3.08 -2.13
CA GLU A 270 3.96 -2.44 -2.49
C GLU A 270 3.75 -1.06 -1.84
N GLY A 271 4.81 -0.47 -1.27
CA GLY A 271 4.78 0.88 -0.69
C GLY A 271 4.35 0.97 0.79
N HIS A 272 3.91 -0.12 1.41
CA HIS A 272 3.31 -0.08 2.75
C HIS A 272 4.33 0.08 3.89
N ARG A 273 5.52 -0.54 3.80
CA ARG A 273 6.44 -0.70 4.94
C ARG A 273 6.82 0.59 5.64
N PHE A 274 7.13 1.65 4.88
CA PHE A 274 7.53 2.94 5.44
C PHE A 274 6.43 3.53 6.33
N PHE A 275 5.21 3.51 5.86
CA PHE A 275 4.05 4.04 6.57
C PHE A 275 3.64 3.15 7.74
N ASP A 276 3.73 1.83 7.60
CA ASP A 276 3.51 0.89 8.70
C ASP A 276 4.49 1.15 9.84
N MET A 277 5.80 1.26 9.58
CA MET A 277 6.79 1.55 10.61
C MET A 277 6.49 2.87 11.33
N ARG A 278 6.08 3.92 10.59
CA ARG A 278 5.75 5.21 11.16
C ARG A 278 4.52 5.12 12.07
N ARG A 279 3.40 4.56 11.59
CA ARG A 279 2.14 4.49 12.35
C ARG A 279 2.20 3.55 13.57
N PHE A 280 3.11 2.56 13.55
CA PHE A 280 3.43 1.70 14.70
C PHE A 280 4.50 2.29 15.62
N GLY A 281 4.97 3.51 15.35
CA GLY A 281 6.00 4.16 16.16
C GLY A 281 7.34 3.41 16.19
N LYS A 282 7.69 2.70 15.12
CA LYS A 282 8.91 1.89 15.01
C LYS A 282 10.01 2.66 14.29
N SER A 283 11.26 2.42 14.69
CA SER A 283 12.43 2.92 13.98
C SER A 283 12.73 2.07 12.74
N LEU A 284 13.27 2.69 11.69
CA LEU A 284 13.62 2.04 10.43
C LEU A 284 15.13 2.07 10.20
N TYR A 285 15.78 0.91 10.27
CA TYR A 285 17.20 0.77 9.91
C TYR A 285 17.38 0.72 8.40
N LYS A 286 18.33 1.50 7.88
CA LYS A 286 18.72 1.57 6.45
C LYS A 286 20.12 0.98 6.30
N PRO A 287 20.26 -0.31 5.91
CA PRO A 287 21.55 -1.02 5.95
C PRO A 287 22.60 -0.43 5.01
N VAL A 288 22.22 0.04 3.83
CA VAL A 288 23.16 0.60 2.84
C VAL A 288 23.92 1.80 3.39
N ILE A 289 23.23 2.70 4.10
CA ILE A 289 23.86 3.90 4.69
C ILE A 289 24.17 3.73 6.18
N LYS A 290 23.90 2.55 6.75
CA LYS A 290 24.11 2.21 8.17
C LYS A 290 23.53 3.23 9.14
N LYS A 291 22.32 3.74 8.84
CA LYS A 291 21.61 4.73 9.66
C LYS A 291 20.22 4.23 10.03
N THR A 292 19.80 4.64 11.22
CA THR A 292 18.42 4.42 11.69
C THR A 292 17.62 5.72 11.57
N LEU A 293 16.44 5.63 10.99
CA LEU A 293 15.43 6.67 11.11
C LEU A 293 14.62 6.35 12.37
N GLU A 294 14.90 7.10 13.43
CA GLU A 294 14.27 6.89 14.73
C GLU A 294 12.78 7.23 14.69
N ALA A 295 12.00 6.55 15.53
CA ALA A 295 10.59 6.87 15.72
C ALA A 295 10.42 8.35 16.13
N GLY A 296 9.41 9.02 15.56
CA GLY A 296 9.16 10.44 15.85
C GLY A 296 10.12 11.43 15.19
N ASN A 297 11.12 10.99 14.42
CA ASN A 297 12.01 11.90 13.69
C ASN A 297 11.24 12.66 12.60
N PHE A 298 11.50 13.97 12.46
CA PHE A 298 10.81 14.80 11.46
C PHE A 298 10.95 14.27 10.00
N ARG A 299 12.02 13.54 9.70
CA ARG A 299 12.28 12.95 8.38
C ARG A 299 11.36 11.79 8.00
N TRP A 300 10.42 11.41 8.87
CA TRP A 300 9.29 10.58 8.47
C TRP A 300 8.32 11.30 7.54
N LEU A 301 8.37 12.65 7.52
CA LEU A 301 7.65 13.46 6.55
C LEU A 301 8.63 13.91 5.47
N MET A 302 8.17 13.94 4.22
CA MET A 302 8.96 14.49 3.13
C MET A 302 8.90 16.02 3.14
N PRO A 303 9.98 16.72 2.72
CA PRO A 303 9.90 18.16 2.52
C PRO A 303 8.98 18.48 1.35
N ILE A 304 8.25 19.59 1.44
CA ILE A 304 7.56 20.13 0.27
C ILE A 304 8.62 20.50 -0.78
N PRO A 305 8.48 20.07 -2.03
CA PRO A 305 9.46 20.33 -3.07
C PRO A 305 9.72 21.82 -3.29
N LEU A 306 10.96 22.20 -3.55
CA LEU A 306 11.36 23.60 -3.72
C LEU A 306 10.56 24.29 -4.83
N GLY A 307 10.25 23.60 -5.93
CA GLY A 307 9.44 24.14 -7.01
C GLY A 307 8.04 24.58 -6.56
N GLU A 308 7.42 23.79 -5.68
CA GLU A 308 6.11 24.13 -5.10
C GLU A 308 6.22 25.36 -4.18
N LEU A 309 7.26 25.45 -3.36
CA LEU A 309 7.48 26.61 -2.49
C LEU A 309 7.74 27.91 -3.29
N GLN A 310 8.42 27.80 -4.42
CA GLN A 310 8.71 28.94 -5.30
C GLN A 310 7.47 29.37 -6.12
N GLY A 311 6.65 28.41 -6.54
CA GLY A 311 5.47 28.65 -7.38
C GLY A 311 4.23 29.07 -6.60
N ASN A 312 4.18 28.81 -5.28
CA ASN A 312 3.00 29.07 -4.44
C ASN A 312 3.39 29.74 -3.12
N SER A 313 3.14 31.04 -3.02
CA SER A 313 3.49 31.86 -1.84
C SER A 313 2.74 31.46 -0.57
N VAL A 314 1.61 30.76 -0.68
CA VAL A 314 0.85 30.26 0.48
C VAL A 314 1.54 29.00 1.01
N ILE A 315 1.82 28.01 0.15
CA ILE A 315 2.52 26.78 0.55
C ILE A 315 3.94 27.07 1.03
N ALA A 316 4.59 28.11 0.49
CA ALA A 316 5.93 28.53 0.93
C ALA A 316 6.04 28.77 2.45
N LYS A 317 4.91 29.12 3.10
CA LYS A 317 4.82 29.32 4.56
C LYS A 317 4.41 28.05 5.32
N GLN A 318 4.17 26.97 4.63
CA GLN A 318 3.59 25.72 5.16
C GLN A 318 4.56 24.53 5.00
N GLN A 319 5.88 24.78 4.93
CA GLN A 319 6.88 23.71 4.89
C GLN A 319 6.78 22.84 6.15
N ASN A 320 7.07 21.56 6.00
CA ASN A 320 7.12 20.64 7.13
C ASN A 320 8.25 21.02 8.11
N PRO A 321 8.04 20.85 9.42
CA PRO A 321 9.06 21.18 10.44
C PRO A 321 10.38 20.46 10.19
N GLY A 322 11.49 21.17 10.37
CA GLY A 322 12.85 20.61 10.24
C GLY A 322 13.50 20.75 8.86
N TYR A 323 12.80 21.36 7.88
CA TYR A 323 13.28 21.63 6.53
C TYR A 323 13.40 23.12 6.22
#